data_11fd1492b00038da84881825a51c9536
#
_entry.id   11fd1492b00038da84881825a51c9536
#
_cell.length_a   1.000
_cell.length_b   1.000
_cell.length_c   1.000
_cell.angle_alpha   90.00
_cell.angle_beta   90.00
_cell.angle_gamma   90.00
#
_symmetry.space_group_name_H-M   'P 1'
#
loop_
_entity.id
_entity.type
_entity.pdbx_description
1 polymer ?
#
loop_
_entity_poly.entity_id
_entity_poly.type
_entity_poly.pdbx_seq_one_letter_code
_entity_poly.pdbx_strand_id
1 'polypeptide(L)'
;MVDNWHFKIEKVLVTGGYGFIGSNLLQKILLKTNLQVLNIDKIGYASDERSVNKLIDQNPKLYKERYLFKKVDLMDIDKLRKVVLNFKPDLVIHLAAETHVDNSIIKPDKFIQSNIIGTSNLLEVFYSFYKELKINKKRYFKFVHVSTDEVFGSLSENFKFNEKSPYKPNSPYSASKAASDHLVRAWNKTYGLPTITTNCSNNFGPGQYQEKLIPLTILKCLKKQRIPIYGDGHNIRDWIFVDDHVNALLNCACLGINGTSYCIGANNEISNINIVKLICSILDQKLPWEKSYETLIKYVKDRPGHDFRYAIDNSKIKNEFNWDTVYKFEDALEITIDWYLKNQEFFFK
;
A
#
# COMPACT_ATOMS: atom_id res chain seq x y z
N MET A 1 -5.62 9.66 -18.18
CA MET A 1 -5.85 10.15 -16.81
C MET A 1 -4.60 10.73 -16.14
N VAL A 2 -3.40 10.39 -16.58
CA VAL A 2 -2.13 11.00 -16.06
C VAL A 2 -1.81 12.34 -16.76
N ASP A 3 -2.51 12.67 -17.83
CA ASP A 3 -2.28 13.89 -18.63
C ASP A 3 -2.66 15.20 -17.92
N ASN A 4 -3.31 15.10 -16.75
CA ASN A 4 -3.69 16.24 -15.91
C ASN A 4 -2.78 16.47 -14.70
N TRP A 5 -1.55 15.95 -14.71
CA TRP A 5 -0.53 16.36 -13.72
C TRP A 5 -0.22 17.86 -13.95
N HIS A 6 -1.08 18.71 -13.36
CA HIS A 6 -1.02 20.12 -13.57
C HIS A 6 0.32 20.70 -13.13
N PHE A 7 1.20 20.81 -14.09
CA PHE A 7 2.18 21.89 -14.40
C PHE A 7 3.12 22.42 -13.29
N LYS A 8 3.08 21.91 -12.03
CA LYS A 8 3.91 22.49 -10.95
C LYS A 8 4.51 21.50 -9.96
N ILE A 9 4.19 20.20 -10.09
CA ILE A 9 4.90 19.13 -9.37
C ILE A 9 6.00 18.63 -10.29
N GLU A 10 7.24 18.81 -9.85
CA GLU A 10 8.43 18.33 -10.56
C GLU A 10 9.12 17.19 -9.83
N LYS A 11 9.00 17.18 -8.48
CA LYS A 11 9.74 16.28 -7.61
C LYS A 11 8.81 15.57 -6.64
N VAL A 12 8.82 14.24 -6.68
CA VAL A 12 8.07 13.40 -5.74
C VAL A 12 9.02 12.59 -4.86
N LEU A 13 8.76 12.61 -3.55
CA LEU A 13 9.41 11.73 -2.59
C LEU A 13 8.44 10.62 -2.20
N VAL A 14 8.87 9.37 -2.36
CA VAL A 14 8.14 8.18 -1.93
C VAL A 14 8.90 7.52 -0.80
N THR A 15 8.25 7.24 0.32
CA THR A 15 8.82 6.39 1.38
C THR A 15 8.25 5.00 1.31
N GLY A 16 9.05 3.97 1.56
CA GLY A 16 8.62 2.58 1.42
C GLY A 16 8.46 2.14 -0.04
N GLY A 17 9.23 2.76 -0.95
CA GLY A 17 9.08 2.53 -2.38
C GLY A 17 9.53 1.15 -2.84
N TYR A 18 10.25 0.39 -2.03
CA TYR A 18 10.57 -1.02 -2.31
C TYR A 18 9.59 -2.01 -1.66
N GLY A 19 8.55 -1.52 -0.97
CA GLY A 19 7.39 -2.33 -0.59
C GLY A 19 6.49 -2.63 -1.80
N PHE A 20 5.49 -3.49 -1.61
CA PHE A 20 4.58 -3.95 -2.65
C PHE A 20 3.86 -2.79 -3.37
N ILE A 21 3.09 -1.97 -2.65
CA ILE A 21 2.37 -0.84 -3.26
C ILE A 21 3.37 0.21 -3.77
N GLY A 22 4.43 0.47 -3.01
CA GLY A 22 5.46 1.45 -3.34
C GLY A 22 6.18 1.15 -4.66
N SER A 23 6.55 -0.10 -4.92
CA SER A 23 7.23 -0.50 -6.16
C SER A 23 6.33 -0.36 -7.38
N ASN A 24 5.04 -0.69 -7.27
CA ASN A 24 4.05 -0.47 -8.32
C ASN A 24 3.80 1.03 -8.57
N LEU A 25 3.74 1.84 -7.50
CA LEU A 25 3.63 3.29 -7.60
C LEU A 25 4.86 3.90 -8.30
N LEU A 26 6.07 3.52 -7.90
CA LEU A 26 7.31 4.00 -8.51
C LEU A 26 7.37 3.68 -9.99
N GLN A 27 7.05 2.44 -10.37
CA GLN A 27 6.99 2.04 -11.78
C GLN A 27 5.98 2.90 -12.56
N LYS A 28 4.77 3.09 -12.01
CA LYS A 28 3.73 3.90 -12.64
C LYS A 28 4.17 5.35 -12.83
N ILE A 29 4.78 5.98 -11.83
CA ILE A 29 5.30 7.35 -11.92
C ILE A 29 6.39 7.43 -13.00
N LEU A 30 7.36 6.52 -12.99
CA LEU A 30 8.47 6.53 -13.95
C LEU A 30 7.99 6.30 -15.39
N LEU A 31 7.00 5.43 -15.60
CA LEU A 31 6.47 5.10 -16.93
C LEU A 31 5.53 6.17 -17.50
N LYS A 32 4.76 6.85 -16.63
CA LYS A 32 3.64 7.71 -17.05
C LYS A 32 3.86 9.19 -16.84
N THR A 33 4.97 9.60 -16.23
CA THR A 33 5.29 11.01 -15.95
C THR A 33 6.75 11.32 -16.24
N ASN A 34 7.10 12.61 -16.22
CA ASN A 34 8.49 13.09 -16.30
C ASN A 34 9.03 13.56 -14.92
N LEU A 35 8.38 13.18 -13.83
CA LEU A 35 8.79 13.61 -12.49
C LEU A 35 10.17 13.07 -12.10
N GLN A 36 10.91 13.85 -11.34
CA GLN A 36 12.04 13.36 -10.57
C GLN A 36 11.53 12.64 -9.32
N VAL A 37 12.04 11.45 -9.09
CA VAL A 37 11.58 10.56 -8.01
C VAL A 37 12.71 10.31 -7.03
N LEU A 38 12.48 10.59 -5.76
CA LEU A 38 13.32 10.10 -4.67
C LEU A 38 12.58 9.00 -3.92
N ASN A 39 13.12 7.80 -3.95
CA ASN A 39 12.68 6.70 -3.10
C ASN A 39 13.51 6.65 -1.82
N ILE A 40 12.83 6.67 -0.68
CA ILE A 40 13.42 6.44 0.65
C ILE A 40 12.88 5.12 1.19
N ASP A 41 13.77 4.16 1.47
CA ASP A 41 13.41 2.89 2.08
C ASP A 41 14.51 2.45 3.04
N LYS A 42 14.14 1.81 4.17
CA LYS A 42 15.13 1.22 5.09
C LYS A 42 15.66 -0.12 4.62
N ILE A 43 15.03 -0.71 3.59
CA ILE A 43 15.22 -2.07 3.10
C ILE A 43 14.95 -3.08 4.22
N GLY A 44 13.66 -3.28 4.50
CA GLY A 44 13.18 -4.29 5.43
C GLY A 44 13.05 -5.68 4.80
N TYR A 45 12.53 -6.63 5.57
CA TYR A 45 12.36 -8.02 5.13
C TYR A 45 11.41 -8.19 3.93
N ALA A 46 10.42 -7.33 3.80
CA ALA A 46 9.43 -7.34 2.71
C ALA A 46 9.75 -6.34 1.58
N SER A 47 10.89 -5.64 1.66
CA SER A 47 11.33 -4.74 0.58
C SER A 47 11.93 -5.54 -0.57
N ASP A 48 11.57 -5.19 -1.82
CA ASP A 48 12.10 -5.81 -3.03
C ASP A 48 12.42 -4.76 -4.10
N GLU A 49 13.71 -4.57 -4.36
CA GLU A 49 14.18 -3.59 -5.34
C GLU A 49 14.15 -4.10 -6.79
N ARG A 50 14.00 -5.43 -6.99
CA ARG A 50 14.16 -6.07 -8.31
C ARG A 50 13.21 -5.51 -9.35
N SER A 51 11.95 -5.29 -9.01
CA SER A 51 10.94 -4.77 -9.95
C SER A 51 11.26 -3.38 -10.45
N VAL A 52 11.72 -2.49 -9.57
CA VAL A 52 12.08 -1.11 -9.92
C VAL A 52 13.40 -1.09 -10.68
N ASN A 53 14.41 -1.84 -10.22
CA ASN A 53 15.71 -1.91 -10.87
C ASN A 53 15.60 -2.50 -12.28
N LYS A 54 14.79 -3.55 -12.48
CA LYS A 54 14.53 -4.12 -13.82
C LYS A 54 13.96 -3.09 -14.79
N LEU A 55 13.03 -2.23 -14.34
CA LEU A 55 12.51 -1.13 -15.17
C LEU A 55 13.61 -0.13 -15.52
N ILE A 56 14.43 0.27 -14.54
CA ILE A 56 15.52 1.24 -14.75
C ILE A 56 16.54 0.70 -15.74
N ASP A 57 16.89 -0.59 -15.62
CA ASP A 57 17.88 -1.25 -16.49
C ASP A 57 17.38 -1.46 -17.93
N GLN A 58 16.07 -1.50 -18.16
CA GLN A 58 15.49 -1.55 -19.50
C GLN A 58 15.74 -0.25 -20.30
N ASN A 59 15.76 0.91 -19.64
CA ASN A 59 16.09 2.19 -20.27
C ASN A 59 16.85 3.12 -19.32
N PRO A 60 18.16 2.82 -19.09
CA PRO A 60 18.96 3.58 -18.12
C PRO A 60 19.07 5.07 -18.45
N LYS A 61 19.14 5.45 -19.73
CA LYS A 61 19.23 6.85 -20.16
C LYS A 61 17.99 7.66 -19.74
N LEU A 62 16.81 7.04 -19.78
CA LEU A 62 15.55 7.70 -19.42
C LEU A 62 15.34 7.80 -17.91
N TYR A 63 15.73 6.78 -17.15
CA TYR A 63 15.34 6.67 -15.75
C TYR A 63 16.43 7.06 -14.77
N LYS A 64 17.73 6.82 -15.05
CA LYS A 64 18.83 7.12 -14.09
C LYS A 64 18.92 8.59 -13.66
N GLU A 65 18.58 9.52 -14.55
CA GLU A 65 18.57 10.96 -14.22
C GLU A 65 17.36 11.39 -13.41
N ARG A 66 16.30 10.58 -13.43
CA ARG A 66 15.02 10.91 -12.79
C ARG A 66 14.76 10.14 -11.50
N TYR A 67 15.43 9.00 -11.30
CA TYR A 67 15.23 8.15 -10.13
C TYR A 67 16.44 8.17 -9.20
N LEU A 68 16.19 8.53 -7.96
CA LEU A 68 17.17 8.50 -6.87
C LEU A 68 16.69 7.56 -5.78
N PHE A 69 17.58 6.72 -5.28
CA PHE A 69 17.34 5.91 -4.09
C PHE A 69 18.22 6.35 -2.93
N LYS A 70 17.65 6.41 -1.73
CA LYS A 70 18.38 6.63 -0.48
C LYS A 70 17.92 5.64 0.58
N LYS A 71 18.87 4.83 1.08
CA LYS A 71 18.63 3.96 2.24
C LYS A 71 18.58 4.81 3.50
N VAL A 72 17.37 5.03 4.03
CA VAL A 72 17.11 5.82 5.24
C VAL A 72 16.04 5.13 6.06
N ASP A 73 16.32 4.94 7.36
CA ASP A 73 15.28 4.63 8.34
C ASP A 73 14.64 5.94 8.81
N LEU A 74 13.30 6.00 8.89
CA LEU A 74 12.58 7.17 9.38
C LEU A 74 12.89 7.48 10.86
N MET A 75 13.50 6.55 11.58
CA MET A 75 14.02 6.78 12.93
C MET A 75 15.28 7.65 12.94
N ASP A 76 16.03 7.73 11.84
CA ASP A 76 17.21 8.59 11.67
C ASP A 76 16.75 9.98 11.14
N ILE A 77 16.27 10.82 12.06
CA ILE A 77 15.70 12.12 11.72
C ILE A 77 16.73 13.07 11.06
N ASP A 78 18.00 12.99 11.44
CA ASP A 78 19.05 13.87 10.90
C ASP A 78 19.37 13.52 9.45
N LYS A 79 19.48 12.23 9.15
CA LYS A 79 19.67 11.74 7.78
C LYS A 79 18.47 12.03 6.92
N LEU A 80 17.24 11.84 7.45
CA LEU A 80 16.00 12.17 6.79
C LEU A 80 15.94 13.66 6.43
N ARG A 81 16.25 14.55 7.38
CA ARG A 81 16.28 16.00 7.18
C ARG A 81 17.25 16.40 6.07
N LYS A 82 18.48 15.87 6.09
CA LYS A 82 19.48 16.14 5.05
C LYS A 82 18.99 15.74 3.67
N VAL A 83 18.36 14.56 3.56
CA VAL A 83 17.87 14.04 2.28
C VAL A 83 16.71 14.89 1.75
N VAL A 84 15.76 15.29 2.61
CA VAL A 84 14.61 16.14 2.25
C VAL A 84 15.09 17.53 1.79
N LEU A 85 15.99 18.16 2.55
CA LEU A 85 16.52 19.50 2.22
C LEU A 85 17.33 19.52 0.92
N ASN A 86 18.02 18.44 0.59
CA ASN A 86 18.78 18.32 -0.66
C ASN A 86 17.86 18.08 -1.87
N PHE A 87 16.83 17.24 -1.72
CA PHE A 87 15.95 16.89 -2.83
C PHE A 87 14.87 17.94 -3.08
N LYS A 88 14.32 18.54 -2.03
CA LYS A 88 13.26 19.57 -2.05
C LYS A 88 12.02 19.10 -2.82
N PRO A 89 11.28 18.09 -2.35
CA PRO A 89 10.11 17.56 -3.03
C PRO A 89 8.94 18.56 -3.04
N ASP A 90 8.14 18.49 -4.10
CA ASP A 90 6.86 19.18 -4.20
C ASP A 90 5.70 18.30 -3.69
N LEU A 91 5.88 16.97 -3.74
CA LEU A 91 4.90 15.96 -3.33
C LEU A 91 5.60 14.89 -2.49
N VAL A 92 4.93 14.45 -1.43
CA VAL A 92 5.34 13.31 -0.61
C VAL A 92 4.24 12.26 -0.64
N ILE A 93 4.59 11.00 -0.91
CA ILE A 93 3.69 9.85 -0.75
C ILE A 93 4.32 8.90 0.27
N HIS A 94 3.70 8.83 1.44
CA HIS A 94 4.22 8.09 2.58
C HIS A 94 3.58 6.71 2.67
N LEU A 95 4.34 5.67 2.26
CA LEU A 95 3.94 4.26 2.27
C LEU A 95 4.76 3.42 3.26
N ALA A 96 5.88 3.96 3.78
CA ALA A 96 6.74 3.22 4.70
C ALA A 96 6.00 2.84 5.98
N ALA A 97 5.84 1.54 6.21
CA ALA A 97 5.21 0.97 7.41
C ALA A 97 5.61 -0.50 7.58
N GLU A 98 5.60 -0.98 8.82
CA GLU A 98 5.49 -2.42 9.10
C GLU A 98 4.02 -2.82 8.94
N THR A 99 3.73 -3.93 8.20
CA THR A 99 2.36 -4.23 7.73
C THR A 99 1.87 -5.65 7.99
N HIS A 100 2.67 -6.53 8.61
CA HIS A 100 2.27 -7.91 8.87
C HIS A 100 1.61 -8.05 10.23
N VAL A 101 0.29 -8.30 10.23
CA VAL A 101 -0.51 -8.33 11.47
C VAL A 101 0.02 -9.35 12.47
N ASP A 102 0.35 -10.59 12.05
CA ASP A 102 0.84 -11.62 12.97
C ASP A 102 2.17 -11.20 13.63
N ASN A 103 3.08 -10.56 12.85
CA ASN A 103 4.31 -9.99 13.40
C ASN A 103 4.03 -8.88 14.41
N SER A 104 2.93 -8.11 14.23
CA SER A 104 2.56 -7.07 15.16
C SER A 104 2.10 -7.62 16.52
N ILE A 105 1.50 -8.81 16.53
CA ILE A 105 1.08 -9.50 17.76
C ILE A 105 2.31 -10.01 18.53
N ILE A 106 3.32 -10.50 17.79
CA ILE A 106 4.54 -11.06 18.39
C ILE A 106 5.52 -9.97 18.85
N LYS A 107 5.66 -8.89 18.06
CA LYS A 107 6.65 -7.81 18.26
C LYS A 107 6.03 -6.43 18.00
N PRO A 108 5.11 -5.96 18.87
CA PRO A 108 4.39 -4.70 18.66
C PRO A 108 5.28 -3.46 18.63
N ASP A 109 6.39 -3.46 19.36
CA ASP A 109 7.34 -2.33 19.44
C ASP A 109 7.89 -1.94 18.07
N LYS A 110 8.12 -2.87 17.17
CA LYS A 110 8.56 -2.55 15.80
C LYS A 110 7.53 -1.71 15.05
N PHE A 111 6.25 -1.98 15.27
CA PHE A 111 5.15 -1.25 14.65
C PHE A 111 5.00 0.15 15.26
N ILE A 112 5.15 0.28 16.57
CA ILE A 112 5.16 1.57 17.26
C ILE A 112 6.32 2.44 16.73
N GLN A 113 7.54 1.89 16.70
CA GLN A 113 8.71 2.62 16.21
C GLN A 113 8.55 3.02 14.74
N SER A 114 8.26 2.07 13.86
CA SER A 114 8.20 2.33 12.43
C SER A 114 7.00 3.19 12.03
N ASN A 115 5.80 2.83 12.50
CA ASN A 115 4.56 3.43 12.01
C ASN A 115 4.20 4.72 12.74
N ILE A 116 4.45 4.80 14.06
CA ILE A 116 4.09 5.99 14.85
C ILE A 116 5.27 6.97 14.89
N ILE A 117 6.41 6.55 15.47
CA ILE A 117 7.55 7.45 15.66
C ILE A 117 8.16 7.83 14.31
N GLY A 118 8.33 6.85 13.39
CA GLY A 118 8.80 7.12 12.03
C GLY A 118 7.93 8.12 11.28
N THR A 119 6.59 8.00 11.37
CA THR A 119 5.65 8.97 10.79
C THR A 119 5.75 10.34 11.47
N SER A 120 5.88 10.38 12.80
CA SER A 120 6.08 11.63 13.55
C SER A 120 7.35 12.36 13.11
N ASN A 121 8.47 11.66 13.01
CA ASN A 121 9.74 12.21 12.52
C ASN A 121 9.61 12.77 11.10
N LEU A 122 8.93 12.03 10.23
CA LEU A 122 8.69 12.45 8.85
C LEU A 122 7.86 13.74 8.80
N LEU A 123 6.78 13.80 9.58
CA LEU A 123 5.91 14.98 9.68
C LEU A 123 6.67 16.19 10.21
N GLU A 124 7.52 16.03 11.22
CA GLU A 124 8.34 17.11 11.79
C GLU A 124 9.33 17.68 10.77
N VAL A 125 10.01 16.78 10.04
CA VAL A 125 10.95 17.19 8.98
C VAL A 125 10.22 17.95 7.87
N PHE A 126 9.05 17.44 7.44
CA PHE A 126 8.29 18.09 6.37
C PHE A 126 7.61 19.38 6.82
N TYR A 127 7.19 19.50 8.07
CA TYR A 127 6.68 20.74 8.61
C TYR A 127 7.77 21.81 8.62
N SER A 128 8.98 21.48 9.10
CA SER A 128 10.13 22.40 9.07
C SER A 128 10.48 22.81 7.65
N PHE A 129 10.53 21.84 6.71
CA PHE A 129 10.76 22.12 5.29
C PHE A 129 9.67 23.02 4.67
N TYR A 130 8.39 22.72 4.94
CA TYR A 130 7.23 23.46 4.41
C TYR A 130 7.23 24.91 4.86
N LYS A 131 7.62 25.20 6.11
CA LYS A 131 7.70 26.58 6.61
C LYS A 131 8.64 27.46 5.79
N GLU A 132 9.75 26.89 5.34
CA GLU A 132 10.78 27.61 4.55
C GLU A 132 10.45 27.72 3.05
N LEU A 133 9.40 27.03 2.57
CA LEU A 133 9.01 27.13 1.16
C LEU A 133 8.51 28.53 0.81
N LYS A 134 8.85 29.00 -0.40
CA LYS A 134 8.26 30.20 -0.99
C LYS A 134 6.75 30.01 -1.21
N ILE A 135 5.98 31.09 -1.15
CA ILE A 135 4.51 31.05 -1.23
C ILE A 135 3.99 30.33 -2.49
N ASN A 136 4.66 30.50 -3.62
CA ASN A 136 4.31 29.83 -4.87
C ASN A 136 4.50 28.31 -4.82
N LYS A 137 5.48 27.79 -4.06
CA LYS A 137 5.70 26.36 -3.84
C LYS A 137 4.77 25.80 -2.76
N LYS A 138 4.51 26.56 -1.68
CA LYS A 138 3.56 26.16 -0.62
C LYS A 138 2.18 25.80 -1.18
N ARG A 139 1.71 26.54 -2.19
CA ARG A 139 0.40 26.34 -2.81
C ARG A 139 0.19 24.95 -3.40
N TYR A 140 1.26 24.29 -3.86
CA TYR A 140 1.19 23.01 -4.57
C TYR A 140 1.77 21.85 -3.75
N PHE A 141 2.45 22.15 -2.64
CA PHE A 141 2.99 21.10 -1.77
C PHE A 141 1.87 20.25 -1.19
N LYS A 142 2.06 18.93 -1.22
CA LYS A 142 1.16 17.95 -0.61
C LYS A 142 1.93 16.82 0.06
N PHE A 143 1.36 16.34 1.17
CA PHE A 143 1.81 15.15 1.88
C PHE A 143 0.67 14.13 1.90
N VAL A 144 0.78 13.05 1.14
CA VAL A 144 -0.21 11.95 1.08
C VAL A 144 0.26 10.82 1.98
N HIS A 145 -0.52 10.54 3.02
CA HIS A 145 -0.29 9.43 3.94
C HIS A 145 -1.16 8.24 3.54
N VAL A 146 -0.53 7.09 3.30
CA VAL A 146 -1.24 5.86 2.91
C VAL A 146 -1.48 5.00 4.14
N SER A 147 -2.75 4.81 4.48
CA SER A 147 -3.24 4.00 5.60
C SER A 147 -4.07 2.81 5.12
N THR A 148 -4.84 2.21 5.99
CA THR A 148 -5.60 0.98 5.79
C THR A 148 -7.02 1.11 6.34
N ASP A 149 -7.95 0.33 5.85
CA ASP A 149 -9.30 0.19 6.40
C ASP A 149 -9.32 -0.54 7.75
N GLU A 150 -8.28 -1.29 8.10
CA GLU A 150 -8.16 -1.98 9.38
C GLU A 150 -8.20 -1.04 10.59
N VAL A 151 -7.98 0.27 10.39
CA VAL A 151 -8.11 1.29 11.45
C VAL A 151 -9.54 1.45 11.94
N PHE A 152 -10.54 1.09 11.13
CA PHE A 152 -11.95 1.19 11.48
C PHE A 152 -12.44 0.00 12.32
N GLY A 153 -11.72 -1.12 12.33
CA GLY A 153 -12.10 -2.34 13.06
C GLY A 153 -12.99 -3.26 12.23
N SER A 154 -13.74 -4.15 12.89
CA SER A 154 -14.60 -5.13 12.23
C SER A 154 -16.01 -4.60 11.99
N LEU A 155 -16.58 -4.88 10.81
CA LEU A 155 -17.96 -4.59 10.46
C LEU A 155 -18.89 -5.75 10.79
N SER A 156 -20.12 -5.40 11.21
CA SER A 156 -21.29 -6.26 11.09
C SER A 156 -21.82 -6.25 9.65
N GLU A 157 -22.78 -7.14 9.35
CA GLU A 157 -23.44 -7.22 8.06
C GLU A 157 -24.10 -5.87 7.68
N ASN A 158 -24.15 -5.56 6.38
CA ASN A 158 -24.84 -4.42 5.77
C ASN A 158 -24.25 -3.01 5.94
N PHE A 159 -23.10 -2.84 6.58
CA PHE A 159 -22.44 -1.55 6.68
C PHE A 159 -21.13 -1.52 5.88
N LYS A 160 -20.70 -0.30 5.47
CA LYS A 160 -19.40 -0.04 4.87
C LYS A 160 -18.73 1.11 5.62
N PHE A 161 -17.42 1.03 5.77
CA PHE A 161 -16.62 2.13 6.31
C PHE A 161 -16.52 3.27 5.29
N ASN A 162 -16.60 4.48 5.79
CA ASN A 162 -16.35 5.70 5.03
C ASN A 162 -15.49 6.68 5.86
N GLU A 163 -15.20 7.83 5.31
CA GLU A 163 -14.34 8.84 5.94
C GLU A 163 -14.86 9.43 7.27
N LYS A 164 -16.12 9.14 7.61
CA LYS A 164 -16.76 9.55 8.89
C LYS A 164 -16.79 8.42 9.91
N SER A 165 -16.41 7.21 9.53
CA SER A 165 -16.42 6.05 10.41
C SER A 165 -15.43 6.24 11.56
N PRO A 166 -15.82 5.89 12.80
CA PRO A 166 -14.92 5.97 13.94
C PRO A 166 -13.82 4.91 13.86
N TYR A 167 -12.62 5.24 14.31
CA TYR A 167 -11.51 4.30 14.43
C TYR A 167 -11.72 3.35 15.62
N LYS A 168 -11.63 2.04 15.39
CA LYS A 168 -11.76 0.97 16.38
C LYS A 168 -10.80 -0.18 16.08
N PRO A 169 -9.47 0.08 15.99
CA PRO A 169 -8.49 -0.93 15.60
C PRO A 169 -8.39 -2.07 16.60
N ASN A 170 -8.31 -3.33 16.13
CA ASN A 170 -8.29 -4.53 16.98
C ASN A 170 -6.92 -5.25 17.01
N SER A 171 -5.93 -4.78 16.26
CA SER A 171 -4.57 -5.34 16.25
C SER A 171 -3.52 -4.27 16.56
N PRO A 172 -2.31 -4.64 17.04
CA PRO A 172 -1.22 -3.67 17.22
C PRO A 172 -0.83 -2.97 15.92
N TYR A 173 -0.90 -3.66 14.78
CA TYR A 173 -0.70 -3.05 13.46
C TYR A 173 -1.74 -1.97 13.17
N SER A 174 -3.04 -2.32 13.21
CA SER A 174 -4.10 -1.36 12.91
C SER A 174 -4.14 -0.20 13.92
N ALA A 175 -3.83 -0.45 15.20
CA ALA A 175 -3.68 0.59 16.21
C ALA A 175 -2.52 1.55 15.89
N SER A 176 -1.37 1.03 15.44
CA SER A 176 -0.24 1.86 15.03
C SER A 176 -0.54 2.73 13.79
N LYS A 177 -1.33 2.20 12.85
CA LYS A 177 -1.79 2.95 11.68
C LYS A 177 -2.82 4.02 12.05
N ALA A 178 -3.77 3.70 12.94
CA ALA A 178 -4.72 4.68 13.47
C ALA A 178 -4.02 5.83 14.20
N ALA A 179 -2.99 5.53 14.99
CA ALA A 179 -2.17 6.55 15.65
C ALA A 179 -1.46 7.46 14.64
N SER A 180 -0.86 6.89 13.58
CA SER A 180 -0.22 7.69 12.53
C SER A 180 -1.22 8.56 11.75
N ASP A 181 -2.43 8.05 11.46
CA ASP A 181 -3.50 8.85 10.83
C ASP A 181 -3.89 10.05 11.70
N HIS A 182 -3.99 9.86 13.01
CA HIS A 182 -4.27 10.95 13.96
C HIS A 182 -3.13 11.97 14.01
N LEU A 183 -1.86 11.55 13.95
CA LEU A 183 -0.72 12.46 13.86
C LEU A 183 -0.77 13.29 12.57
N VAL A 184 -1.01 12.66 11.42
CA VAL A 184 -1.13 13.34 10.12
C VAL A 184 -2.26 14.40 10.17
N ARG A 185 -3.41 14.04 10.71
CA ARG A 185 -4.52 14.96 10.93
C ARG A 185 -4.15 16.10 11.87
N ALA A 186 -3.44 15.83 12.97
CA ALA A 186 -3.02 16.84 13.94
C ALA A 186 -2.04 17.83 13.30
N TRP A 187 -1.06 17.37 12.51
CA TRP A 187 -0.13 18.26 11.79
C TRP A 187 -0.84 19.19 10.81
N ASN A 188 -1.90 18.69 10.15
CA ASN A 188 -2.73 19.55 9.31
C ASN A 188 -3.48 20.61 10.13
N LYS A 189 -4.20 20.19 11.19
CA LYS A 189 -5.09 21.09 11.94
C LYS A 189 -4.32 22.10 12.82
N THR A 190 -3.22 21.64 13.42
CA THR A 190 -2.44 22.48 14.36
C THR A 190 -1.42 23.34 13.64
N TYR A 191 -0.75 22.80 12.62
CA TYR A 191 0.39 23.44 11.99
C TYR A 191 0.15 23.85 10.53
N GLY A 192 -1.00 23.50 9.96
CA GLY A 192 -1.35 23.85 8.58
C GLY A 192 -0.55 23.09 7.51
N LEU A 193 0.11 21.98 7.86
CA LEU A 193 0.80 21.15 6.88
C LEU A 193 -0.24 20.55 5.90
N PRO A 194 -0.09 20.73 4.57
CA PRO A 194 -1.05 20.21 3.60
C PRO A 194 -0.99 18.69 3.50
N THR A 195 -1.83 18.00 4.26
CA THR A 195 -1.86 16.53 4.33
C THR A 195 -3.15 15.96 3.78
N ILE A 196 -3.07 14.75 3.21
CA ILE A 196 -4.19 13.90 2.80
C ILE A 196 -3.94 12.51 3.39
N THR A 197 -4.96 11.90 3.96
CA THR A 197 -4.90 10.50 4.41
C THR A 197 -5.73 9.63 3.47
N THR A 198 -5.23 8.45 3.12
CA THR A 198 -5.99 7.46 2.35
C THR A 198 -6.12 6.16 3.15
N ASN A 199 -7.32 5.61 3.24
CA ASN A 199 -7.59 4.34 3.90
C ASN A 199 -8.00 3.32 2.84
N CYS A 200 -7.09 2.39 2.49
CA CYS A 200 -7.34 1.43 1.41
C CYS A 200 -7.78 0.07 1.95
N SER A 201 -8.55 -0.65 1.14
CA SER A 201 -8.91 -2.04 1.33
C SER A 201 -7.74 -3.00 1.02
N ASN A 202 -7.96 -4.30 1.08
CA ASN A 202 -6.93 -5.32 0.90
C ASN A 202 -6.37 -5.33 -0.52
N ASN A 203 -5.13 -4.86 -0.65
CA ASN A 203 -4.43 -4.85 -1.94
C ASN A 203 -3.92 -6.22 -2.33
N PHE A 204 -3.98 -6.56 -3.62
CA PHE A 204 -3.33 -7.71 -4.23
C PHE A 204 -2.75 -7.37 -5.60
N GLY A 205 -1.82 -8.19 -6.08
CA GLY A 205 -1.22 -8.00 -7.40
C GLY A 205 0.24 -8.45 -7.49
N PRO A 206 0.88 -8.17 -8.64
CA PRO A 206 2.29 -8.45 -8.91
C PRO A 206 3.25 -7.87 -7.87
N GLY A 207 4.17 -8.68 -7.37
CA GLY A 207 5.21 -8.25 -6.43
C GLY A 207 4.78 -8.16 -4.96
N GLN A 208 3.59 -8.64 -4.59
CA GLN A 208 3.17 -8.72 -3.19
C GLN A 208 4.00 -9.78 -2.45
N TYR A 209 4.46 -9.45 -1.24
CA TYR A 209 5.32 -10.34 -0.47
C TYR A 209 4.60 -11.64 -0.06
N GLN A 210 5.34 -12.75 -0.09
CA GLN A 210 4.84 -14.13 0.01
C GLN A 210 4.10 -14.50 1.31
N GLU A 211 4.13 -13.65 2.34
CA GLU A 211 3.39 -13.88 3.59
C GLU A 211 1.88 -13.56 3.49
N LYS A 212 1.47 -12.81 2.45
CA LYS A 212 0.07 -12.43 2.25
C LYS A 212 -0.72 -13.55 1.58
N LEU A 213 -2.04 -13.60 1.83
CA LEU A 213 -2.92 -14.73 1.48
C LEU A 213 -2.76 -15.20 0.03
N ILE A 214 -2.88 -14.28 -0.94
CA ILE A 214 -2.86 -14.63 -2.37
C ILE A 214 -1.47 -15.18 -2.79
N PRO A 215 -0.34 -14.47 -2.59
CA PRO A 215 0.95 -15.01 -2.97
C PRO A 215 1.35 -16.25 -2.15
N LEU A 216 0.95 -16.33 -0.86
CA LEU A 216 1.19 -17.53 -0.04
C LEU A 216 0.47 -18.75 -0.64
N THR A 217 -0.80 -18.59 -1.03
CA THR A 217 -1.59 -19.66 -1.64
C THR A 217 -0.92 -20.16 -2.93
N ILE A 218 -0.54 -19.23 -3.83
CA ILE A 218 0.15 -19.56 -5.08
C ILE A 218 1.45 -20.33 -4.78
N LEU A 219 2.28 -19.82 -3.87
CA LEU A 219 3.54 -20.45 -3.47
C LEU A 219 3.31 -21.87 -2.91
N LYS A 220 2.30 -22.05 -2.06
CA LYS A 220 1.96 -23.36 -1.47
C LYS A 220 1.48 -24.34 -2.52
N CYS A 221 0.69 -23.92 -3.49
CA CYS A 221 0.30 -24.73 -4.64
C CYS A 221 1.52 -25.16 -5.46
N LEU A 222 2.40 -24.23 -5.85
CA LEU A 222 3.61 -24.51 -6.61
C LEU A 222 4.53 -25.51 -5.91
N LYS A 223 4.63 -25.42 -4.58
CA LYS A 223 5.42 -26.34 -3.75
C LYS A 223 4.67 -27.61 -3.36
N LYS A 224 3.41 -27.79 -3.75
CA LYS A 224 2.54 -28.92 -3.33
C LYS A 224 2.50 -29.08 -1.81
N GLN A 225 2.43 -27.95 -1.10
CA GLN A 225 2.41 -27.86 0.36
C GLN A 225 1.04 -27.44 0.87
N ARG A 226 0.74 -27.76 2.13
CA ARG A 226 -0.51 -27.38 2.78
C ARG A 226 -0.71 -25.87 2.78
N ILE A 227 -1.91 -25.41 2.39
CA ILE A 227 -2.35 -24.03 2.38
C ILE A 227 -3.04 -23.75 3.72
N PRO A 228 -2.45 -22.95 4.62
CA PRO A 228 -3.07 -22.67 5.91
C PRO A 228 -4.23 -21.66 5.77
N ILE A 229 -5.39 -22.01 6.29
CA ILE A 229 -6.56 -21.13 6.41
C ILE A 229 -6.87 -20.92 7.88
N TYR A 230 -6.83 -19.68 8.34
CA TYR A 230 -7.16 -19.30 9.71
C TYR A 230 -8.65 -19.48 9.99
N GLY A 231 -8.97 -20.09 11.16
CA GLY A 231 -10.34 -20.37 11.58
C GLY A 231 -11.07 -21.24 10.55
N ASP A 232 -12.24 -20.82 10.13
CA ASP A 232 -13.06 -21.44 9.09
C ASP A 232 -12.89 -20.81 7.70
N GLY A 233 -12.11 -19.73 7.61
CA GLY A 233 -11.84 -19.00 6.36
C GLY A 233 -12.97 -18.09 5.89
N HIS A 234 -14.03 -17.87 6.67
CA HIS A 234 -15.17 -17.05 6.29
C HIS A 234 -14.96 -15.53 6.51
N ASN A 235 -13.79 -15.11 7.01
CA ASN A 235 -13.46 -13.69 7.10
C ASN A 235 -13.53 -13.04 5.71
N ILE A 236 -14.27 -11.94 5.60
CA ILE A 236 -14.54 -11.22 4.34
C ILE A 236 -13.61 -10.02 4.24
N ARG A 237 -13.07 -9.80 3.04
CA ARG A 237 -12.23 -8.64 2.70
C ARG A 237 -12.73 -8.02 1.41
N ASP A 238 -12.63 -6.71 1.31
CA ASP A 238 -12.76 -6.00 0.04
C ASP A 238 -11.38 -6.03 -0.65
N TRP A 239 -11.30 -6.58 -1.85
CA TRP A 239 -10.04 -6.83 -2.57
C TRP A 239 -9.86 -5.85 -3.72
N ILE A 240 -8.79 -5.05 -3.65
CA ILE A 240 -8.44 -4.09 -4.69
C ILE A 240 -7.15 -4.46 -5.40
N PHE A 241 -7.16 -4.43 -6.73
CA PHE A 241 -5.94 -4.63 -7.52
C PHE A 241 -4.98 -3.46 -7.34
N VAL A 242 -3.70 -3.75 -7.19
CA VAL A 242 -2.69 -2.74 -6.84
C VAL A 242 -2.59 -1.61 -7.87
N ASP A 243 -2.83 -1.89 -9.16
CA ASP A 243 -2.79 -0.84 -10.19
C ASP A 243 -3.95 0.15 -10.05
N ASP A 244 -5.14 -0.32 -9.68
CA ASP A 244 -6.28 0.55 -9.38
C ASP A 244 -6.03 1.40 -8.12
N HIS A 245 -5.46 0.79 -7.07
CA HIS A 245 -5.07 1.55 -5.88
C HIS A 245 -4.02 2.61 -6.17
N VAL A 246 -2.99 2.28 -6.95
CA VAL A 246 -1.96 3.25 -7.36
C VAL A 246 -2.58 4.41 -8.15
N ASN A 247 -3.53 4.13 -9.06
CA ASN A 247 -4.28 5.18 -9.77
C ASN A 247 -5.05 6.08 -8.81
N ALA A 248 -5.72 5.50 -7.79
CA ALA A 248 -6.42 6.26 -6.76
C ALA A 248 -5.46 7.16 -5.95
N LEU A 249 -4.30 6.64 -5.55
CA LEU A 249 -3.26 7.42 -4.84
C LEU A 249 -2.78 8.61 -5.67
N LEU A 250 -2.55 8.42 -6.96
CA LEU A 250 -2.14 9.49 -7.86
C LEU A 250 -3.24 10.54 -8.01
N ASN A 251 -4.52 10.14 -8.09
CA ASN A 251 -5.64 11.07 -8.08
C ASN A 251 -5.74 11.84 -6.77
N CYS A 252 -5.58 11.20 -5.61
CA CYS A 252 -5.52 11.88 -4.32
C CYS A 252 -4.36 12.89 -4.26
N ALA A 253 -3.19 12.52 -4.78
CA ALA A 253 -2.03 13.42 -4.82
C ALA A 253 -2.28 14.65 -5.69
N CYS A 254 -2.94 14.49 -6.83
CA CYS A 254 -3.20 15.59 -7.77
C CYS A 254 -4.39 16.45 -7.37
N LEU A 255 -5.53 15.81 -7.09
CA LEU A 255 -6.84 16.45 -6.98
C LEU A 255 -7.32 16.57 -5.53
N GLY A 256 -6.77 15.76 -4.61
CA GLY A 256 -7.25 15.66 -3.24
C GLY A 256 -7.21 16.98 -2.47
N ILE A 257 -8.21 17.18 -1.63
CA ILE A 257 -8.36 18.36 -0.78
C ILE A 257 -7.52 18.18 0.48
N ASN A 258 -6.68 19.17 0.79
CA ASN A 258 -5.85 19.16 1.99
C ASN A 258 -6.69 19.08 3.27
N GLY A 259 -6.24 18.29 4.23
CA GLY A 259 -6.89 18.07 5.52
C GLY A 259 -8.09 17.13 5.48
N THR A 260 -8.25 16.38 4.37
CA THR A 260 -9.31 15.37 4.22
C THR A 260 -8.75 13.95 4.16
N SER A 261 -9.64 12.97 4.29
CA SER A 261 -9.34 11.56 4.04
C SER A 261 -10.16 11.03 2.86
N TYR A 262 -9.66 9.94 2.26
CA TYR A 262 -10.31 9.22 1.15
C TYR A 262 -10.25 7.72 1.42
N CYS A 263 -11.42 7.08 1.42
CA CYS A 263 -11.56 5.64 1.46
C CYS A 263 -11.41 5.06 0.06
N ILE A 264 -10.53 4.07 -0.12
CA ILE A 264 -10.20 3.48 -1.42
C ILE A 264 -10.46 1.98 -1.36
N GLY A 265 -11.53 1.52 -2.00
CA GLY A 265 -11.93 0.11 -2.09
C GLY A 265 -12.49 -0.22 -3.46
N ALA A 266 -12.64 -1.50 -3.75
CA ALA A 266 -13.11 -1.98 -5.05
C ALA A 266 -14.54 -2.55 -5.02
N ASN A 267 -15.17 -2.62 -3.85
CA ASN A 267 -16.44 -3.29 -3.62
C ASN A 267 -16.42 -4.80 -4.01
N ASN A 268 -15.26 -5.44 -3.95
CA ASN A 268 -15.09 -6.87 -4.21
C ASN A 268 -14.96 -7.62 -2.88
N GLU A 269 -16.08 -7.81 -2.20
CA GLU A 269 -16.16 -8.48 -0.91
C GLU A 269 -16.14 -10.01 -1.09
N ILE A 270 -15.02 -10.64 -0.81
CA ILE A 270 -14.84 -12.07 -0.99
C ILE A 270 -14.19 -12.66 0.26
N SER A 271 -14.69 -13.84 0.71
CA SER A 271 -14.13 -14.55 1.85
C SER A 271 -12.76 -15.16 1.53
N ASN A 272 -11.91 -15.29 2.55
CA ASN A 272 -10.57 -15.87 2.41
C ASN A 272 -10.61 -17.25 1.78
N ILE A 273 -11.54 -18.12 2.20
CA ILE A 273 -11.66 -19.47 1.65
C ILE A 273 -12.06 -19.48 0.16
N ASN A 274 -12.94 -18.54 -0.26
CA ASN A 274 -13.35 -18.44 -1.66
C ASN A 274 -12.19 -17.96 -2.55
N ILE A 275 -11.39 -17.01 -2.08
CA ILE A 275 -10.16 -16.58 -2.77
C ILE A 275 -9.21 -17.77 -2.97
N VAL A 276 -8.97 -18.55 -1.91
CA VAL A 276 -8.06 -19.69 -1.98
C VAL A 276 -8.57 -20.76 -2.96
N LYS A 277 -9.86 -21.06 -2.92
CA LYS A 277 -10.48 -21.99 -3.88
C LYS A 277 -10.39 -21.51 -5.32
N LEU A 278 -10.61 -20.21 -5.54
CA LEU A 278 -10.50 -19.62 -6.89
C LEU A 278 -9.06 -19.71 -7.42
N ILE A 279 -8.06 -19.43 -6.58
CA ILE A 279 -6.64 -19.59 -6.96
C ILE A 279 -6.34 -21.07 -7.28
N CYS A 280 -6.80 -22.00 -6.46
CA CYS A 280 -6.63 -23.44 -6.73
C CYS A 280 -7.24 -23.84 -8.07
N SER A 281 -8.48 -23.42 -8.35
CA SER A 281 -9.19 -23.71 -9.61
C SER A 281 -8.44 -23.15 -10.84
N ILE A 282 -7.93 -21.90 -10.76
CA ILE A 282 -7.14 -21.31 -11.84
C ILE A 282 -5.83 -22.08 -12.05
N LEU A 283 -5.16 -22.50 -10.96
CA LEU A 283 -3.93 -23.25 -11.05
C LEU A 283 -4.17 -24.69 -11.54
N ASP A 284 -5.29 -25.33 -11.19
CA ASP A 284 -5.66 -26.65 -11.74
C ASP A 284 -5.77 -26.60 -13.27
N GLN A 285 -6.19 -25.45 -13.84
CA GLN A 285 -6.25 -25.27 -15.29
C GLN A 285 -4.90 -24.90 -15.91
N LYS A 286 -4.15 -23.96 -15.27
CA LYS A 286 -2.88 -23.43 -15.83
C LYS A 286 -1.70 -24.35 -15.62
N LEU A 287 -1.69 -25.10 -14.53
CA LEU A 287 -0.60 -26.00 -14.13
C LEU A 287 -1.17 -27.32 -13.57
N PRO A 288 -1.79 -28.18 -14.41
CA PRO A 288 -2.46 -29.41 -13.95
C PRO A 288 -1.53 -30.32 -13.13
N TRP A 289 -2.09 -30.87 -12.06
CA TRP A 289 -1.44 -31.85 -11.21
C TRP A 289 -2.36 -33.07 -11.07
N GLU A 290 -1.87 -34.21 -10.55
CA GLU A 290 -2.63 -35.43 -10.35
C GLU A 290 -3.86 -35.32 -9.44
N LYS A 291 -3.88 -34.29 -8.58
CA LYS A 291 -4.96 -33.93 -7.65
C LYS A 291 -5.28 -32.45 -7.78
N SER A 292 -6.52 -32.08 -7.46
CA SER A 292 -6.83 -30.65 -7.34
C SER A 292 -6.02 -30.00 -6.22
N TYR A 293 -5.54 -28.77 -6.45
CA TYR A 293 -4.83 -27.96 -5.44
C TYR A 293 -5.71 -27.65 -4.22
N GLU A 294 -7.03 -27.71 -4.33
CA GLU A 294 -7.93 -27.59 -3.17
C GLU A 294 -7.67 -28.64 -2.09
N THR A 295 -7.15 -29.81 -2.44
CA THR A 295 -6.79 -30.87 -1.49
C THR A 295 -5.65 -30.47 -0.54
N LEU A 296 -4.94 -29.40 -0.86
CA LEU A 296 -3.88 -28.82 -0.02
C LEU A 296 -4.40 -27.93 1.10
N ILE A 297 -5.68 -27.51 1.06
CA ILE A 297 -6.28 -26.62 2.05
C ILE A 297 -6.26 -27.31 3.42
N LYS A 298 -5.76 -26.57 4.44
CA LYS A 298 -5.75 -27.00 5.83
C LYS A 298 -6.17 -25.87 6.75
N TYR A 299 -7.26 -26.09 7.46
CA TYR A 299 -7.70 -25.15 8.51
C TYR A 299 -6.74 -25.20 9.70
N VAL A 300 -6.38 -24.02 10.22
CA VAL A 300 -5.50 -23.83 11.37
C VAL A 300 -6.17 -22.97 12.42
N LYS A 301 -5.62 -22.94 13.64
CA LYS A 301 -6.15 -22.09 14.71
C LYS A 301 -6.20 -20.63 14.26
N ASP A 302 -7.31 -19.96 14.55
CA ASP A 302 -7.47 -18.55 14.22
C ASP A 302 -6.53 -17.66 15.04
N ARG A 303 -6.18 -16.49 14.47
CA ARG A 303 -5.32 -15.50 15.13
C ARG A 303 -6.11 -14.63 16.11
N PRO A 304 -5.51 -14.17 17.23
CA PRO A 304 -6.17 -13.21 18.11
C PRO A 304 -6.51 -11.90 17.39
N GLY A 305 -7.69 -11.34 17.71
CA GLY A 305 -8.13 -10.06 17.14
C GLY A 305 -8.38 -10.11 15.63
N HIS A 306 -8.77 -11.27 15.10
CA HIS A 306 -9.05 -11.41 13.67
C HIS A 306 -10.41 -10.81 13.34
N ASP A 307 -10.42 -9.65 12.71
CA ASP A 307 -11.63 -8.99 12.26
C ASP A 307 -12.39 -9.85 11.25
N PHE A 308 -13.70 -9.90 11.41
CA PHE A 308 -14.54 -10.76 10.56
C PHE A 308 -14.72 -10.16 9.16
N ARG A 309 -15.07 -8.86 9.03
CA ARG A 309 -15.37 -8.26 7.74
C ARG A 309 -14.84 -6.84 7.64
N TYR A 310 -14.25 -6.56 6.46
CA TYR A 310 -13.93 -5.21 5.99
C TYR A 310 -14.67 -4.94 4.69
N ALA A 311 -15.27 -3.76 4.59
CA ALA A 311 -15.87 -3.25 3.36
C ALA A 311 -15.79 -1.73 3.36
N ILE A 312 -15.47 -1.14 2.22
CA ILE A 312 -15.30 0.31 2.05
C ILE A 312 -16.37 0.89 1.14
N ASP A 313 -16.91 2.04 1.55
CA ASP A 313 -17.65 2.93 0.67
C ASP A 313 -16.67 3.89 -0.02
N ASN A 314 -16.44 3.68 -1.31
CA ASN A 314 -15.55 4.48 -2.14
C ASN A 314 -16.27 5.63 -2.88
N SER A 315 -17.51 5.95 -2.49
CA SER A 315 -18.34 6.95 -3.18
C SER A 315 -17.69 8.32 -3.25
N LYS A 316 -16.95 8.73 -2.22
CA LYS A 316 -16.29 10.03 -2.20
C LYS A 316 -15.23 10.18 -3.28
N ILE A 317 -14.28 9.24 -3.36
CA ILE A 317 -13.22 9.27 -4.36
C ILE A 317 -13.80 9.13 -5.77
N LYS A 318 -14.85 8.29 -5.93
CA LYS A 318 -15.55 8.10 -7.19
C LYS A 318 -16.20 9.40 -7.67
N ASN A 319 -16.93 10.10 -6.79
CA ASN A 319 -17.65 11.32 -7.15
C ASN A 319 -16.72 12.53 -7.33
N GLU A 320 -15.69 12.69 -6.47
CA GLU A 320 -14.81 13.84 -6.54
C GLU A 320 -13.79 13.76 -7.68
N PHE A 321 -13.32 12.55 -8.03
CA PHE A 321 -12.23 12.37 -9.01
C PHE A 321 -12.65 11.63 -10.28
N ASN A 322 -13.92 11.23 -10.40
CA ASN A 322 -14.40 10.34 -11.46
C ASN A 322 -13.53 9.08 -11.57
N TRP A 323 -13.11 8.56 -10.40
CA TRP A 323 -12.27 7.37 -10.30
C TRP A 323 -13.15 6.14 -10.07
N ASP A 324 -12.86 5.05 -10.77
CA ASP A 324 -13.40 3.72 -10.51
C ASP A 324 -12.31 2.67 -10.76
N THR A 325 -12.55 1.45 -10.32
CA THR A 325 -11.69 0.32 -10.66
C THR A 325 -11.78 0.02 -12.15
N VAL A 326 -10.65 -0.27 -12.77
CA VAL A 326 -10.55 -0.63 -14.19
C VAL A 326 -10.62 -2.13 -14.38
N TYR A 327 -10.07 -2.89 -13.41
CA TYR A 327 -9.95 -4.33 -13.51
C TYR A 327 -11.11 -5.02 -12.80
N LYS A 328 -11.70 -6.05 -13.46
CA LYS A 328 -12.53 -7.03 -12.78
C LYS A 328 -11.65 -7.89 -11.89
N PHE A 329 -12.19 -8.35 -10.77
CA PHE A 329 -11.43 -9.10 -9.78
C PHE A 329 -10.77 -10.37 -10.37
N GLU A 330 -11.54 -11.14 -11.14
CA GLU A 330 -11.08 -12.40 -11.73
C GLU A 330 -9.93 -12.16 -12.72
N ASP A 331 -10.04 -11.15 -13.59
CA ASP A 331 -9.01 -10.80 -14.56
C ASP A 331 -7.72 -10.36 -13.85
N ALA A 332 -7.84 -9.53 -12.80
CA ALA A 332 -6.73 -9.08 -11.99
C ALA A 332 -6.05 -10.22 -11.22
N LEU A 333 -6.84 -11.20 -10.74
CA LEU A 333 -6.31 -12.37 -10.07
C LEU A 333 -5.53 -13.26 -11.05
N GLU A 334 -6.04 -13.47 -12.27
CA GLU A 334 -5.31 -14.19 -13.32
C GLU A 334 -3.98 -13.50 -13.68
N ILE A 335 -4.00 -12.17 -13.88
CA ILE A 335 -2.78 -11.37 -14.11
C ILE A 335 -1.78 -11.59 -12.97
N THR A 336 -2.27 -11.62 -11.74
CA THR A 336 -1.43 -11.83 -10.55
C THR A 336 -0.82 -13.23 -10.54
N ILE A 337 -1.61 -14.27 -10.79
CA ILE A 337 -1.14 -15.65 -10.85
C ILE A 337 -0.11 -15.81 -11.98
N ASP A 338 -0.41 -15.32 -13.18
CA ASP A 338 0.50 -15.39 -14.32
C ASP A 338 1.83 -14.70 -14.06
N TRP A 339 1.78 -13.56 -13.36
CA TRP A 339 3.00 -12.87 -12.97
C TRP A 339 3.88 -13.73 -12.05
N TYR A 340 3.30 -14.37 -11.02
CA TYR A 340 4.05 -15.26 -10.13
C TYR A 340 4.56 -16.54 -10.83
N LEU A 341 3.80 -17.09 -11.77
CA LEU A 341 4.26 -18.23 -12.57
C LEU A 341 5.48 -17.88 -13.43
N LYS A 342 5.54 -16.65 -13.96
CA LYS A 342 6.65 -16.14 -14.78
C LYS A 342 7.85 -15.64 -13.97
N ASN A 343 7.66 -15.26 -12.70
CA ASN A 343 8.66 -14.63 -11.84
C ASN A 343 8.82 -15.40 -10.53
N GLN A 344 9.00 -16.72 -10.62
CA GLN A 344 9.10 -17.59 -9.44
C GLN A 344 10.27 -17.23 -8.52
N GLU A 345 11.31 -16.58 -9.04
CA GLU A 345 12.45 -16.09 -8.27
C GLU A 345 12.04 -15.11 -7.15
N PHE A 346 10.87 -14.48 -7.24
CA PHE A 346 10.34 -13.63 -6.15
C PHE A 346 9.96 -14.41 -4.89
N PHE A 347 9.74 -15.73 -5.01
CA PHE A 347 9.46 -16.60 -3.88
C PHE A 347 10.72 -17.17 -3.20
N PHE A 348 11.90 -17.03 -3.82
CA PHE A 348 13.15 -17.62 -3.37
C PHE A 348 14.16 -16.54 -3.01
N LYS A 349 13.80 -15.69 -2.04
CA LYS A 349 14.72 -14.76 -1.40
C LYS A 349 15.51 -15.45 -0.30
#